data_adaabced13e5a95e1540baa747b7182e
#
_entry.id   adaabced13e5a95e1540baa747b7182e
#
_cell.length_a   1.000
_cell.length_b   1.000
_cell.length_c   1.000
_cell.angle_alpha   90.00
_cell.angle_beta   90.00
_cell.angle_gamma   90.00
#
_symmetry.space_group_name_H-M   'P 1'
#
loop_
_entity.id
_entity.type
_entity.pdbx_description
1 polymer ?
#
loop_
_entity_poly.entity_id
_entity_poly.type
_entity_poly.pdbx_seq_one_letter_code
_entity_poly.pdbx_strand_id
1 'polypeptide(L)'
;VPRARLLRPAPPGEADHAVTVRRAGPADHAAAVALAVATFDYTGLVAAPRRANTADLLGPGLRAALDEAEPAVWLAEEDGEIRALAHCAWVDSAPGSEAGELLPAGRWGYVNNVVTAPGERGGGFGRALMAHVHRELHRGGATRTYLYYNPTNPLSSVFWHRQGYRPLWTSWEVRPAGALR
;
A
#
# COMPACT_ATOMS: atom_id res chain seq x y z
N VAL A 1 4.75 2.76 12.17
CA VAL A 1 6.20 2.71 11.92
C VAL A 1 6.44 2.69 10.43
N PRO A 2 7.02 3.72 9.86
CA PRO A 2 7.41 3.73 8.45
C PRO A 2 8.58 2.79 8.19
N ARG A 3 8.60 2.16 7.02
CA ARG A 3 9.69 1.30 6.57
C ARG A 3 10.02 1.57 5.11
N ALA A 4 11.28 1.62 4.78
CA ALA A 4 11.77 1.75 3.42
C ALA A 4 12.50 0.50 2.96
N ARG A 5 12.48 0.24 1.67
CA ARG A 5 13.20 -0.87 1.03
C ARG A 5 14.01 -0.37 -0.15
N LEU A 6 15.25 -0.84 -0.25
CA LEU A 6 15.96 -0.84 -1.53
C LEU A 6 15.24 -1.79 -2.48
N LEU A 7 14.87 -1.32 -3.66
CA LEU A 7 14.26 -2.15 -4.69
C LEU A 7 15.31 -3.16 -5.18
N ARG A 8 15.18 -4.41 -4.75
CA ARG A 8 15.75 -5.54 -5.47
C ARG A 8 14.63 -6.16 -6.30
N PRO A 9 14.89 -6.60 -7.54
CA PRO A 9 13.93 -7.44 -8.24
C PRO A 9 13.64 -8.66 -7.35
N ALA A 10 12.37 -8.87 -7.03
CA ALA A 10 11.99 -10.09 -6.34
C ALA A 10 12.28 -11.28 -7.27
N PRO A 11 12.88 -12.37 -6.78
CA PRO A 11 12.93 -13.58 -7.57
C PRO A 11 11.50 -13.98 -7.96
N PRO A 12 11.27 -14.49 -9.18
CA PRO A 12 9.97 -14.99 -9.58
C PRO A 12 9.58 -16.10 -8.60
N GLY A 13 8.65 -15.79 -7.69
CA GLY A 13 7.99 -16.81 -6.90
C GLY A 13 7.01 -17.52 -7.81
N GLU A 14 7.11 -18.81 -7.93
CA GLU A 14 6.10 -19.66 -8.55
C GLU A 14 4.78 -19.38 -7.82
N ALA A 15 3.89 -18.66 -8.48
CA ALA A 15 2.49 -18.56 -8.07
C ALA A 15 1.78 -19.71 -8.77
N ASP A 16 1.37 -20.71 -8.01
CA ASP A 16 0.63 -21.90 -8.48
C ASP A 16 -0.81 -21.55 -8.94
N HIS A 17 -1.17 -20.27 -8.90
CA HIS A 17 -2.44 -19.73 -9.40
C HIS A 17 -2.15 -18.64 -10.43
N ALA A 18 -2.93 -18.63 -11.51
CA ALA A 18 -2.83 -17.65 -12.60
C ALA A 18 -3.32 -16.26 -12.14
N VAL A 19 -2.62 -15.66 -11.15
CA VAL A 19 -2.92 -14.32 -10.70
C VAL A 19 -2.55 -13.32 -11.78
N THR A 20 -3.54 -12.68 -12.36
CA THR A 20 -3.35 -11.57 -13.29
C THR A 20 -3.23 -10.28 -12.51
N VAL A 21 -2.19 -9.49 -12.80
CA VAL A 21 -2.05 -8.15 -12.22
C VAL A 21 -2.15 -7.13 -13.34
N ARG A 22 -3.09 -6.19 -13.18
CA ARG A 22 -3.30 -5.09 -14.12
C ARG A 22 -3.36 -3.74 -13.42
N ARG A 23 -3.20 -2.67 -14.18
CA ARG A 23 -3.48 -1.31 -13.72
C ARG A 23 -4.99 -1.12 -13.60
N ALA A 24 -5.42 -0.45 -12.53
CA ALA A 24 -6.81 -0.08 -12.32
C ALA A 24 -7.17 1.17 -13.13
N GLY A 25 -8.45 1.34 -13.40
CA GLY A 25 -9.00 2.53 -14.04
C GLY A 25 -10.29 3.01 -13.37
N PRO A 26 -10.92 4.08 -13.89
CA PRO A 26 -12.11 4.69 -13.29
C PRO A 26 -13.28 3.72 -13.06
N ALA A 27 -13.42 2.71 -13.93
CA ALA A 27 -14.47 1.69 -13.81
C ALA A 27 -14.31 0.80 -12.55
N ASP A 28 -13.08 0.69 -12.02
CA ASP A 28 -12.78 -0.15 -10.86
C ASP A 28 -13.08 0.53 -9.52
N HIS A 29 -13.47 1.81 -9.51
CA HIS A 29 -13.62 2.60 -8.30
C HIS A 29 -14.49 1.94 -7.22
N ALA A 30 -15.68 1.49 -7.58
CA ALA A 30 -16.62 0.91 -6.62
C ALA A 30 -16.03 -0.36 -5.96
N ALA A 31 -15.43 -1.24 -6.75
CA ALA A 31 -14.79 -2.47 -6.26
C ALA A 31 -13.55 -2.16 -5.41
N ALA A 32 -12.74 -1.18 -5.83
CA ALA A 32 -11.56 -0.73 -5.07
C ALA A 32 -11.94 -0.16 -3.70
N VAL A 33 -12.99 0.67 -3.63
CA VAL A 33 -13.49 1.21 -2.35
C VAL A 33 -14.02 0.09 -1.47
N ALA A 34 -14.84 -0.82 -2.00
CA ALA A 34 -15.40 -1.93 -1.24
C ALA A 34 -14.30 -2.81 -0.62
N LEU A 35 -13.27 -3.14 -1.41
CA LEU A 35 -12.14 -3.94 -0.94
C LEU A 35 -11.31 -3.20 0.12
N ALA A 36 -11.08 -1.90 -0.07
CA ALA A 36 -10.37 -1.08 0.92
C ALA A 36 -11.15 -1.01 2.24
N VAL A 37 -12.45 -0.75 2.20
CA VAL A 37 -13.33 -0.69 3.40
C VAL A 37 -13.28 -2.01 4.18
N ALA A 38 -13.45 -3.15 3.51
CA ALA A 38 -13.40 -4.46 4.16
C ALA A 38 -12.07 -4.72 4.89
N THR A 39 -10.97 -4.18 4.37
CA THR A 39 -9.65 -4.29 5.01
C THR A 39 -9.49 -3.32 6.18
N PHE A 40 -10.00 -2.10 6.06
CA PHE A 40 -9.99 -1.13 7.16
C PHE A 40 -10.86 -1.58 8.33
N ASP A 41 -11.96 -2.25 8.07
CA ASP A 41 -12.78 -2.88 9.10
C ASP A 41 -11.98 -3.91 9.91
N TYR A 42 -11.19 -4.74 9.24
CA TYR A 42 -10.27 -5.65 9.93
C TYR A 42 -9.20 -4.89 10.73
N THR A 43 -8.61 -3.85 10.17
CA THR A 43 -7.61 -3.02 10.86
C THR A 43 -8.22 -2.36 12.10
N GLY A 44 -9.48 -1.95 12.03
CA GLY A 44 -10.25 -1.42 13.15
C GLY A 44 -10.44 -2.40 14.30
N LEU A 45 -10.37 -3.70 14.05
CA LEU A 45 -10.42 -4.73 15.11
C LEU A 45 -9.09 -4.90 15.86
N VAL A 46 -7.96 -4.62 15.21
CA VAL A 46 -6.63 -4.99 15.72
C VAL A 46 -5.70 -3.81 16.01
N ALA A 47 -5.92 -2.66 15.38
CA ALA A 47 -4.91 -1.60 15.37
C ALA A 47 -5.41 -0.15 15.43
N ALA A 48 -6.69 0.10 15.17
CA ALA A 48 -7.24 1.46 15.11
C ALA A 48 -8.75 1.47 15.38
N PRO A 49 -9.34 2.58 15.87
CA PRO A 49 -10.79 2.68 16.03
C PRO A 49 -11.51 2.53 14.69
N ARG A 50 -12.59 1.75 14.68
CA ARG A 50 -13.51 1.67 13.53
C ARG A 50 -14.15 3.03 13.28
N ARG A 51 -14.27 3.39 12.01
CA ARG A 51 -14.96 4.61 11.57
C ARG A 51 -16.16 4.23 10.72
N ALA A 52 -17.34 4.73 11.06
CA ALA A 52 -18.58 4.45 10.32
C ALA A 52 -18.56 4.98 8.88
N ASN A 53 -17.76 6.00 8.61
CA ASN A 53 -17.66 6.68 7.32
C ASN A 53 -16.37 6.33 6.54
N THR A 54 -15.83 5.13 6.72
CA THR A 54 -14.58 4.71 6.05
C THR A 54 -14.65 4.85 4.53
N ALA A 55 -15.78 4.50 3.91
CA ALA A 55 -15.98 4.66 2.46
C ALA A 55 -15.90 6.12 2.02
N ASP A 56 -16.51 7.03 2.76
CA ASP A 56 -16.50 8.47 2.46
C ASP A 56 -15.10 9.07 2.60
N LEU A 57 -14.29 8.52 3.48
CA LEU A 57 -12.91 8.97 3.67
C LEU A 57 -11.95 8.44 2.61
N LEU A 58 -12.14 7.20 2.16
CA LEU A 58 -11.25 6.55 1.19
C LEU A 58 -11.65 6.80 -0.25
N GLY A 59 -12.97 6.89 -0.51
CA GLY A 59 -13.53 6.98 -1.87
C GLY A 59 -12.99 8.15 -2.70
N PRO A 60 -12.98 9.39 -2.18
CA PRO A 60 -12.47 10.53 -2.94
C PRO A 60 -11.01 10.41 -3.34
N GLY A 61 -10.15 9.95 -2.43
CA GLY A 61 -8.72 9.75 -2.72
C GLY A 61 -8.47 8.63 -3.75
N LEU A 62 -9.21 7.54 -3.66
CA LEU A 62 -9.15 6.47 -4.66
C LEU A 62 -9.71 6.95 -6.02
N ARG A 63 -10.79 7.73 -6.03
CA ARG A 63 -11.34 8.32 -7.26
C ARG A 63 -10.27 9.18 -7.95
N ALA A 64 -9.68 10.12 -7.23
CA ALA A 64 -8.65 10.99 -7.77
C ALA A 64 -7.47 10.19 -8.33
N ALA A 65 -7.02 9.16 -7.62
CA ALA A 65 -5.92 8.31 -8.07
C ALA A 65 -6.26 7.50 -9.34
N LEU A 66 -7.51 7.06 -9.49
CA LEU A 66 -7.97 6.28 -10.64
C LEU A 66 -8.25 7.14 -11.88
N ASP A 67 -8.52 8.43 -11.69
CA ASP A 67 -8.78 9.41 -12.76
C ASP A 67 -7.48 10.00 -13.33
N GLU A 68 -6.31 9.69 -12.75
CA GLU A 68 -5.02 10.07 -13.32
C GLU A 68 -4.79 9.42 -14.69
N ALA A 69 -4.02 10.07 -15.56
CA ALA A 69 -3.66 9.53 -16.87
C ALA A 69 -2.88 8.21 -16.77
N GLU A 70 -2.07 8.08 -15.73
CA GLU A 70 -1.34 6.86 -15.39
C GLU A 70 -1.54 6.50 -13.91
N PRO A 71 -2.71 5.90 -13.55
CA PRO A 71 -2.99 5.57 -12.16
C PRO A 71 -1.94 4.66 -11.55
N ALA A 72 -1.39 5.05 -10.39
CA ALA A 72 -0.51 4.20 -9.61
C ALA A 72 -1.31 3.24 -8.71
N VAL A 73 -2.35 2.66 -9.27
CA VAL A 73 -3.24 1.69 -8.62
C VAL A 73 -3.23 0.40 -9.43
N TRP A 74 -2.98 -0.73 -8.77
CA TRP A 74 -2.95 -2.05 -9.39
C TRP A 74 -3.88 -3.01 -8.69
N LEU A 75 -4.48 -3.91 -9.47
CA LEU A 75 -5.37 -4.95 -9.01
C LEU A 75 -4.75 -6.30 -9.31
N ALA A 76 -4.89 -7.24 -8.38
CA ALA A 76 -4.63 -8.65 -8.62
C ALA A 76 -5.97 -9.37 -8.73
N GLU A 77 -6.13 -10.13 -9.81
CA GLU A 77 -7.37 -10.81 -10.17
C GLU A 77 -7.12 -12.30 -10.36
N GLU A 78 -8.15 -13.07 -10.08
CA GLU A 78 -8.27 -14.49 -10.39
C GLU A 78 -9.71 -14.74 -10.84
N ASP A 79 -9.89 -15.44 -11.97
CA ASP A 79 -11.19 -15.74 -12.57
C ASP A 79 -12.09 -14.51 -12.78
N GLY A 80 -11.48 -13.34 -13.08
CA GLY A 80 -12.18 -12.07 -13.29
C GLY A 80 -12.61 -11.36 -12.02
N GLU A 81 -12.31 -11.91 -10.84
CA GLU A 81 -12.61 -11.27 -9.56
C GLU A 81 -11.38 -10.59 -8.93
N ILE A 82 -11.57 -9.38 -8.43
CA ILE A 82 -10.52 -8.62 -7.75
C ILE A 82 -10.26 -9.22 -6.38
N ARG A 83 -9.05 -9.76 -6.17
CA ARG A 83 -8.60 -10.39 -4.93
C ARG A 83 -7.70 -9.48 -4.09
N ALA A 84 -6.98 -8.56 -4.73
CA ALA A 84 -6.14 -7.61 -4.01
C ALA A 84 -5.98 -6.29 -4.78
N LEU A 85 -5.63 -5.24 -4.05
CA LEU A 85 -5.38 -3.90 -4.57
C LEU A 85 -4.12 -3.33 -3.94
N ALA A 86 -3.32 -2.60 -4.73
CA ALA A 86 -2.26 -1.73 -4.25
C ALA A 86 -2.46 -0.32 -4.80
N HIS A 87 -2.48 0.67 -3.91
CA HIS A 87 -2.46 2.09 -4.25
C HIS A 87 -1.09 2.65 -3.86
N CYS A 88 -0.40 3.23 -4.82
CA CYS A 88 0.95 3.77 -4.65
C CYS A 88 1.05 5.18 -5.22
N ALA A 89 2.22 5.79 -5.06
CA ALA A 89 2.57 7.05 -5.70
C ALA A 89 4.08 7.11 -5.93
N TRP A 90 4.51 7.89 -6.93
CA TRP A 90 5.90 8.33 -7.02
C TRP A 90 6.06 9.62 -6.23
N VAL A 91 7.13 9.70 -5.46
CA VAL A 91 7.46 10.85 -4.61
C VAL A 91 8.88 11.29 -4.91
N ASP A 92 9.01 12.52 -5.38
CA ASP A 92 10.32 13.14 -5.60
C ASP A 92 10.73 13.87 -4.32
N SER A 93 11.80 13.38 -3.70
CA SER A 93 12.41 13.97 -2.52
C SER A 93 13.58 14.86 -2.91
N ALA A 94 13.51 16.13 -2.53
CA ALA A 94 14.57 17.12 -2.75
C ALA A 94 14.78 17.94 -1.48
N PRO A 95 15.97 18.54 -1.28
CA PRO A 95 16.20 19.47 -0.18
C PRO A 95 15.14 20.58 -0.16
N GLY A 96 14.53 20.81 1.01
CA GLY A 96 13.47 21.80 1.20
C GLY A 96 12.05 21.35 0.80
N SER A 97 11.86 20.15 0.27
CA SER A 97 10.53 19.55 0.10
C SER A 97 10.09 18.82 1.37
N GLU A 98 8.78 18.68 1.58
CA GLU A 98 8.24 17.90 2.70
C GLU A 98 8.81 16.48 2.73
N ALA A 99 8.90 15.82 1.59
CA ALA A 99 9.53 14.51 1.48
C ALA A 99 11.02 14.54 1.82
N GLY A 100 11.73 15.62 1.49
CA GLY A 100 13.16 15.82 1.77
C GLY A 100 13.51 15.95 3.25
N GLU A 101 12.53 16.23 4.10
CA GLU A 101 12.73 16.23 5.57
C GLU A 101 12.83 14.78 6.11
N LEU A 102 12.26 13.82 5.42
CA LEU A 102 12.14 12.43 5.88
C LEU A 102 12.97 11.46 5.06
N LEU A 103 13.20 11.76 3.78
CA LEU A 103 13.79 10.84 2.80
C LEU A 103 15.04 11.45 2.18
N PRO A 104 16.10 10.67 1.97
CA PRO A 104 17.21 11.09 1.11
C PRO A 104 16.73 11.53 -0.27
N ALA A 105 17.42 12.48 -0.88
CA ALA A 105 17.10 12.99 -2.21
C ALA A 105 16.99 11.87 -3.24
N GLY A 106 16.05 12.00 -4.16
CA GLY A 106 15.79 11.05 -5.23
C GLY A 106 14.31 10.70 -5.38
N ARG A 107 14.03 9.85 -6.37
CA ARG A 107 12.67 9.38 -6.63
C ARG A 107 12.36 8.12 -5.84
N TRP A 108 11.26 8.14 -5.09
CA TRP A 108 10.80 7.08 -4.22
C TRP A 108 9.44 6.55 -4.68
N GLY A 109 9.18 5.28 -4.41
CA GLY A 109 7.84 4.73 -4.49
C GLY A 109 7.18 4.76 -3.10
N TYR A 110 6.08 5.45 -2.96
CA TYR A 110 5.25 5.40 -1.76
C TYR A 110 4.19 4.32 -1.93
N VAL A 111 4.18 3.33 -1.04
CA VAL A 111 3.12 2.32 -0.97
C VAL A 111 2.11 2.80 0.05
N ASN A 112 1.04 3.43 -0.44
CA ASN A 112 0.01 4.04 0.40
C ASN A 112 -0.87 2.97 1.04
N ASN A 113 -1.39 2.04 0.22
CA ASN A 113 -2.28 1.00 0.71
C ASN A 113 -2.08 -0.30 -0.07
N VAL A 114 -2.10 -1.42 0.64
CA VAL A 114 -2.16 -2.76 0.04
C VAL A 114 -3.20 -3.57 0.80
N VAL A 115 -4.19 -4.04 0.10
CA VAL A 115 -5.30 -4.78 0.65
C VAL A 115 -5.47 -6.12 -0.08
N THR A 116 -5.86 -7.14 0.64
CA THR A 116 -6.26 -8.44 0.09
C THR A 116 -7.63 -8.79 0.65
N ALA A 117 -8.52 -9.30 -0.18
CA ALA A 117 -9.85 -9.71 0.22
C ALA A 117 -9.78 -10.61 1.47
N PRO A 118 -10.70 -10.47 2.43
CA PRO A 118 -10.61 -11.16 3.71
C PRO A 118 -10.46 -12.68 3.61
N GLY A 119 -11.15 -13.33 2.67
CA GLY A 119 -11.08 -14.77 2.42
C GLY A 119 -9.83 -15.24 1.68
N GLU A 120 -9.08 -14.32 1.05
CA GLU A 120 -7.96 -14.63 0.16
C GLU A 120 -6.59 -14.41 0.82
N ARG A 121 -6.59 -14.12 2.11
CA ARG A 121 -5.34 -13.90 2.85
C ARG A 121 -4.55 -15.20 2.99
N GLY A 122 -3.26 -15.13 2.65
CA GLY A 122 -2.40 -16.33 2.60
C GLY A 122 -2.31 -16.97 1.20
N GLY A 123 -3.25 -16.69 0.28
CA GLY A 123 -3.29 -17.21 -1.09
C GLY A 123 -2.24 -16.63 -2.05
N GLY A 124 -1.31 -15.80 -1.58
CA GLY A 124 -0.22 -15.28 -2.42
C GLY A 124 -0.54 -14.00 -3.19
N PHE A 125 -1.80 -13.57 -3.29
CA PHE A 125 -2.22 -12.37 -4.06
C PHE A 125 -1.44 -11.12 -3.70
N GLY A 126 -1.33 -10.80 -2.42
CA GLY A 126 -0.55 -9.63 -1.96
C GLY A 126 0.93 -9.71 -2.34
N ARG A 127 1.52 -10.92 -2.37
CA ARG A 127 2.92 -11.13 -2.78
C ARG A 127 3.07 -10.93 -4.29
N ALA A 128 2.20 -11.54 -5.09
CA ALA A 128 2.21 -11.39 -6.55
C ALA A 128 2.01 -9.94 -6.95
N LEU A 129 1.02 -9.27 -6.34
CA LEU A 129 0.74 -7.86 -6.54
C LEU A 129 1.94 -6.99 -6.21
N MET A 130 2.57 -7.14 -5.04
CA MET A 130 3.74 -6.35 -4.65
C MET A 130 4.97 -6.63 -5.50
N ALA A 131 5.16 -7.84 -5.98
CA ALA A 131 6.22 -8.15 -6.94
C ALA A 131 6.03 -7.36 -8.25
N HIS A 132 4.79 -7.25 -8.74
CA HIS A 132 4.46 -6.44 -9.91
C HIS A 132 4.66 -4.94 -9.63
N VAL A 133 4.07 -4.43 -8.55
CA VAL A 133 4.15 -3.02 -8.13
C VAL A 133 5.59 -2.55 -7.99
N HIS A 134 6.46 -3.33 -7.37
CA HIS A 134 7.87 -2.96 -7.25
C HIS A 134 8.56 -2.81 -8.61
N ARG A 135 8.23 -3.68 -9.59
CA ARG A 135 8.76 -3.53 -10.96
C ARG A 135 8.26 -2.25 -11.62
N GLU A 136 6.97 -1.95 -11.49
CA GLU A 136 6.37 -0.74 -12.08
C GLU A 136 6.93 0.53 -11.44
N LEU A 137 7.03 0.59 -10.12
CA LEU A 137 7.64 1.72 -9.43
C LEU A 137 9.10 1.92 -9.87
N HIS A 138 9.85 0.83 -10.03
CA HIS A 138 11.22 0.89 -10.53
C HIS A 138 11.30 1.38 -11.97
N ARG A 139 10.43 0.88 -12.87
CA ARG A 139 10.34 1.37 -14.26
C ARG A 139 10.02 2.86 -14.32
N GLY A 140 9.20 3.36 -13.38
CA GLY A 140 8.92 4.79 -13.23
C GLY A 140 10.04 5.58 -12.54
N GLY A 141 11.23 5.00 -12.35
CA GLY A 141 12.43 5.67 -11.85
C GLY A 141 12.61 5.64 -10.32
N ALA A 142 11.71 5.01 -9.56
CA ALA A 142 11.92 4.87 -8.13
C ALA A 142 13.04 3.87 -7.84
N THR A 143 14.04 4.27 -7.07
CA THR A 143 15.15 3.42 -6.63
C THR A 143 14.89 2.77 -5.27
N ARG A 144 13.95 3.32 -4.52
CA ARG A 144 13.57 2.88 -3.18
C ARG A 144 12.06 3.00 -3.00
N THR A 145 11.50 2.19 -2.07
CA THR A 145 10.09 2.29 -1.69
C THR A 145 9.97 2.45 -0.19
N TYR A 146 8.94 3.16 0.26
CA TYR A 146 8.59 3.30 1.66
C TYR A 146 7.09 3.16 1.87
N LEU A 147 6.70 2.90 3.11
CA LEU A 147 5.31 2.81 3.52
C LEU A 147 5.17 3.09 5.02
N TYR A 148 3.94 3.38 5.43
CA TYR A 148 3.56 3.42 6.82
C TYR A 148 2.72 2.19 7.16
N TYR A 149 2.96 1.59 8.32
CA TYR A 149 2.09 0.55 8.84
C TYR A 149 2.02 0.60 10.37
N ASN A 150 0.93 0.10 10.93
CA ASN A 150 0.79 -0.02 12.37
C ASN A 150 1.43 -1.35 12.84
N PRO A 151 2.43 -1.32 13.72
CA PRO A 151 3.12 -2.52 14.19
C PRO A 151 2.25 -3.43 15.05
N THR A 152 1.13 -2.93 15.61
CA THR A 152 0.16 -3.77 16.34
C THR A 152 -0.68 -4.65 15.41
N ASN A 153 -0.69 -4.37 14.10
CA ASN A 153 -1.30 -5.27 13.12
C ASN A 153 -0.32 -6.41 12.78
N PRO A 154 -0.53 -7.63 13.30
CA PRO A 154 0.42 -8.72 13.16
C PRO A 154 0.57 -9.18 11.70
N LEU A 155 -0.51 -9.11 10.90
CA LEU A 155 -0.46 -9.49 9.49
C LEU A 155 0.43 -8.52 8.69
N SER A 156 0.30 -7.22 8.92
CA SER A 156 1.14 -6.21 8.27
C SER A 156 2.62 -6.38 8.62
N SER A 157 2.94 -6.57 9.88
CA SER A 157 4.32 -6.68 10.35
C SER A 157 5.04 -7.84 9.67
N VAL A 158 4.42 -9.03 9.66
CA VAL A 158 4.98 -10.23 9.03
C VAL A 158 5.08 -10.06 7.52
N PHE A 159 4.02 -9.56 6.88
CA PHE A 159 3.97 -9.36 5.43
C PHE A 159 5.09 -8.43 4.96
N TRP A 160 5.20 -7.22 5.51
CA TRP A 160 6.20 -6.24 5.09
C TRP A 160 7.63 -6.70 5.36
N HIS A 161 7.86 -7.39 6.48
CA HIS A 161 9.18 -7.96 6.76
C HIS A 161 9.60 -9.00 5.70
N ARG A 162 8.67 -9.89 5.31
CA ARG A 162 8.89 -10.87 4.24
C ARG A 162 9.10 -10.22 2.86
N GLN A 163 8.47 -9.06 2.61
CA GLN A 163 8.72 -8.25 1.41
C GLN A 163 10.08 -7.51 1.45
N GLY A 164 10.86 -7.68 2.50
CA GLY A 164 12.19 -7.10 2.66
C GLY A 164 12.21 -5.67 3.17
N TYR A 165 11.08 -5.12 3.63
CA TYR A 165 11.06 -3.82 4.28
C TYR A 165 11.75 -3.86 5.62
N ARG A 166 12.44 -2.76 5.96
CA ARG A 166 13.14 -2.58 7.23
C ARG A 166 12.72 -1.25 7.84
N PRO A 167 12.77 -1.10 9.17
CA PRO A 167 12.48 0.17 9.82
C PRO A 167 13.35 1.29 9.24
N LEU A 168 12.72 2.42 8.93
CA LEU A 168 13.38 3.63 8.49
C LEU A 168 13.29 4.70 9.59
N TRP A 169 12.08 4.95 10.11
CA TRP A 169 11.82 5.81 11.26
C TRP A 169 10.57 5.35 12.01
N THR A 170 10.28 5.94 13.16
CA THR A 170 9.07 5.68 13.96
C THR A 170 8.35 7.00 14.22
N SER A 171 7.05 7.04 13.91
CA SER A 171 6.17 8.15 14.28
C SER A 171 5.38 7.78 15.53
N TRP A 172 5.31 8.70 16.49
CA TRP A 172 4.57 8.54 17.73
C TRP A 172 3.36 9.45 17.74
N GLU A 173 2.21 8.92 18.12
CA GLU A 173 1.01 9.70 18.36
C GLU A 173 0.75 9.77 19.87
N VAL A 174 0.51 10.97 20.38
CA VAL A 174 0.17 11.21 21.79
C VAL A 174 -1.28 11.65 21.90
N ARG A 175 -2.04 10.97 22.73
CA ARG A 175 -3.44 11.29 23.03
C ARG A 175 -3.68 11.30 24.53
N PRO A 176 -4.31 12.34 25.09
CA PRO A 176 -4.69 13.61 24.43
C PRO A 176 -3.48 14.49 24.14
N ALA A 177 -3.59 15.39 23.17
CA ALA A 177 -2.50 16.31 22.80
C ALA A 177 -2.00 17.19 23.98
N GLY A 178 -2.82 17.42 24.99
CA GLY A 178 -2.47 18.14 26.22
C GLY A 178 -1.52 17.39 27.16
N ALA A 179 -1.26 16.10 26.95
CA ALA A 179 -0.36 15.30 27.79
C ALA A 179 1.13 15.64 27.61
N LEU A 180 1.46 16.48 26.61
CA LEU A 180 2.82 16.96 26.35
C LEU A 180 3.17 18.29 27.02
N ARG A 181 2.34 18.78 27.96
CA ARG A 181 2.60 20.02 28.72
C ARG A 181 3.37 19.74 30.01
#